data_04c22a0f8daa2f60a0dced3d81c1be2a
#
_entry.id   04c22a0f8daa2f60a0dced3d81c1be2a
#
_cell.length_a   1.000
_cell.length_b   1.000
_cell.length_c   1.000
_cell.angle_alpha   90.00
_cell.angle_beta   90.00
_cell.angle_gamma   90.00
#
_symmetry.space_group_name_H-M   'P 1'
#
loop_
_entity.id
_entity.type
_entity.pdbx_description
1 polymer ?
#
loop_
_entity_poly.entity_id
_entity_poly.type
_entity_poly.pdbx_seq_one_letter_code
_entity_poly.pdbx_strand_id
1 'polypeptide(L)'
;MPGKGLPVFLDYDQGALDAAYDQAAYAPNREQLIKRRVRDSELARHRVGEPERVAYGSAEIERLDIYRARRKLAPVFIFIHGGAWRSGRSKDFAGPAEMFLAAGAHYVVPDFALVQMSAAA
;
A
#
# COMPACT_ATOMS: atom_id res chain seq x y z
N MET A 1 33.38 10.82 17.41
CA MET A 1 31.94 11.05 17.22
C MET A 1 31.77 11.92 16.01
N PRO A 2 31.05 11.49 15.00
CA PRO A 2 30.65 12.43 13.95
C PRO A 2 29.79 13.53 14.60
N GLY A 3 30.18 14.78 14.39
CA GLY A 3 29.45 15.92 14.92
C GLY A 3 28.01 15.89 14.43
N LYS A 4 27.06 16.34 15.25
CA LYS A 4 25.68 16.55 14.81
C LYS A 4 25.69 17.46 13.58
N GLY A 5 25.03 17.03 12.52
CA GLY A 5 24.78 17.86 11.34
C GLY A 5 23.93 19.07 11.70
N LEU A 6 23.74 19.98 10.73
CA LEU A 6 22.82 21.10 10.91
C LEU A 6 21.40 20.58 11.09
N PRO A 7 20.60 21.14 12.02
CA PRO A 7 19.21 20.76 12.21
C PRO A 7 18.39 20.98 10.92
N VAL A 8 17.62 19.95 10.54
CA VAL A 8 16.68 19.99 9.40
C VAL A 8 15.24 20.00 9.86
N PHE A 9 14.97 19.49 11.06
CA PHE A 9 13.63 19.51 11.68
C PHE A 9 13.79 19.52 13.22
N LEU A 10 13.29 20.55 13.86
CA LEU A 10 13.53 20.78 15.30
C LEU A 10 15.03 20.70 15.61
N ASP A 11 15.42 19.86 16.55
CA ASP A 11 16.80 19.57 16.93
C ASP A 11 17.41 18.32 16.24
N TYR A 12 16.67 17.75 15.26
CA TYR A 12 17.13 16.62 14.46
C TYR A 12 17.96 17.09 13.27
N ASP A 13 19.16 16.55 13.10
CA ASP A 13 19.86 16.55 11.83
C ASP A 13 19.26 15.45 10.90
N GLN A 14 19.67 15.41 9.64
CA GLN A 14 19.13 14.47 8.68
C GLN A 14 19.31 13.02 9.12
N GLY A 15 20.48 12.66 9.65
CA GLY A 15 20.76 11.29 10.09
C GLY A 15 19.90 10.86 11.27
N ALA A 16 19.71 11.75 12.24
CA ALA A 16 18.84 11.49 13.39
C ALA A 16 17.37 11.40 12.98
N LEU A 17 16.93 12.23 12.03
CA LEU A 17 15.59 12.20 11.50
C LEU A 17 15.32 10.89 10.74
N ASP A 18 16.23 10.48 9.86
CA ASP A 18 16.12 9.24 9.10
C ASP A 18 16.04 8.03 10.04
N ALA A 19 16.89 8.01 11.07
CA ALA A 19 16.87 6.95 12.08
C ALA A 19 15.56 6.91 12.89
N ALA A 20 14.99 8.07 13.21
CA ALA A 20 13.70 8.15 13.91
C ALA A 20 12.54 7.65 13.05
N TYR A 21 12.64 7.74 11.73
CA TYR A 21 11.63 7.23 10.78
C TYR A 21 11.90 5.80 10.28
N ASP A 22 12.98 5.17 10.71
CA ASP A 22 13.28 3.78 10.36
C ASP A 22 12.34 2.81 11.12
N GLN A 23 11.25 2.45 10.46
CA GLN A 23 10.25 1.54 11.03
C GLN A 23 10.80 0.14 11.33
N ALA A 24 11.82 -0.31 10.61
CA ALA A 24 12.43 -1.62 10.83
C ALA A 24 13.06 -1.72 12.22
N ALA A 25 13.64 -0.62 12.73
CA ALA A 25 14.22 -0.56 14.06
C ALA A 25 13.17 -0.73 15.18
N TYR A 26 11.93 -0.26 14.94
CA TYR A 26 10.83 -0.30 15.92
C TYR A 26 9.91 -1.51 15.76
N ALA A 27 9.97 -2.19 14.62
CA ALA A 27 9.12 -3.33 14.30
C ALA A 27 9.97 -4.51 13.79
N PRO A 28 10.65 -5.26 14.65
CA PRO A 28 11.58 -6.33 14.24
C PRO A 28 10.88 -7.48 13.52
N ASN A 29 9.55 -7.63 13.68
CA ASN A 29 8.73 -8.63 12.98
C ASN A 29 8.10 -8.10 11.67
N ARG A 30 8.49 -6.92 11.21
CA ARG A 30 7.90 -6.24 10.04
C ARG A 30 7.89 -7.13 8.79
N GLU A 31 8.99 -7.79 8.49
CA GLU A 31 9.09 -8.67 7.31
C GLU A 31 8.11 -9.85 7.37
N GLN A 32 7.95 -10.44 8.55
CA GLN A 32 6.99 -11.55 8.75
C GLN A 32 5.54 -11.09 8.49
N LEU A 33 5.20 -9.90 8.96
CA LEU A 33 3.87 -9.31 8.75
C LEU A 33 3.62 -8.96 7.28
N ILE A 34 4.64 -8.45 6.57
CA ILE A 34 4.55 -8.18 5.13
C ILE A 34 4.34 -9.49 4.37
N LYS A 35 5.13 -10.52 4.63
CA LYS A 35 4.98 -11.84 4.00
C LYS A 35 3.60 -12.45 4.26
N ARG A 36 3.10 -12.33 5.49
CA ARG A 36 1.75 -12.78 5.85
C ARG A 36 0.69 -12.03 5.03
N ARG A 37 0.78 -10.72 4.95
CA ARG A 37 -0.16 -9.90 4.16
C ARG A 37 -0.17 -10.28 2.69
N VAL A 38 1.00 -10.48 2.08
CA VAL A 38 1.14 -10.93 0.69
C VAL A 38 0.45 -12.28 0.49
N ARG A 39 0.75 -13.24 1.35
CA ARG A 39 0.14 -14.57 1.29
C ARG A 39 -1.38 -14.50 1.48
N ASP A 40 -1.85 -13.77 2.45
CA ASP A 40 -3.29 -13.64 2.74
C ASP A 40 -4.00 -12.94 1.57
N SER A 41 -3.34 -12.01 0.88
CA SER A 41 -3.84 -11.38 -0.33
C SER A 41 -3.93 -12.36 -1.52
N GLU A 42 -2.95 -13.22 -1.70
CA GLU A 42 -2.99 -14.30 -2.70
C GLU A 42 -4.15 -15.27 -2.44
N LEU A 43 -4.32 -15.69 -1.19
CA LEU A 43 -5.43 -16.55 -0.78
C LEU A 43 -6.79 -15.89 -0.98
N ALA A 44 -6.92 -14.60 -0.68
CA ALA A 44 -8.14 -13.84 -0.91
C ALA A 44 -8.48 -13.81 -2.40
N ARG A 45 -7.53 -13.48 -3.29
CA ARG A 45 -7.74 -13.53 -4.75
C ARG A 45 -8.16 -14.91 -5.24
N HIS A 46 -7.60 -15.97 -4.66
CA HIS A 46 -7.99 -17.34 -4.98
C HIS A 46 -9.47 -17.63 -4.66
N ARG A 47 -9.98 -17.04 -3.57
CA ARG A 47 -11.36 -17.27 -3.10
C ARG A 47 -12.38 -16.37 -3.79
N VAL A 48 -12.06 -15.10 -3.97
CA VAL A 48 -13.00 -14.11 -4.54
C VAL A 48 -12.80 -13.89 -6.04
N GLY A 49 -11.73 -14.39 -6.62
CA GLY A 49 -11.34 -14.15 -8.02
C GLY A 49 -10.39 -12.98 -8.17
N GLU A 50 -9.71 -12.92 -9.34
CA GLU A 50 -8.83 -11.83 -9.68
C GLU A 50 -9.63 -10.52 -9.85
N PRO A 51 -9.06 -9.37 -9.44
CA PRO A 51 -9.72 -8.08 -9.62
C PRO A 51 -9.77 -7.67 -11.09
N GLU A 52 -10.72 -6.83 -11.42
CA GLU A 52 -10.69 -6.06 -12.66
C GLU A 52 -9.65 -4.93 -12.49
N ARG A 53 -8.69 -4.86 -13.40
CA ARG A 53 -7.64 -3.85 -13.35
C ARG A 53 -7.92 -2.75 -14.35
N VAL A 54 -8.18 -1.55 -13.87
CA VAL A 54 -8.65 -0.40 -14.66
C VAL A 54 -7.67 0.77 -14.54
N ALA A 55 -7.38 1.41 -15.69
CA ALA A 55 -6.60 2.64 -15.71
C ALA A 55 -7.41 3.81 -15.14
N TYR A 56 -6.78 4.64 -14.32
CA TYR A 56 -7.34 5.92 -13.89
C TYR A 56 -6.50 7.12 -14.39
N GLY A 57 -5.35 6.85 -15.00
CA GLY A 57 -4.46 7.84 -15.58
C GLY A 57 -3.63 7.26 -16.72
N SER A 58 -2.74 8.06 -17.29
CA SER A 58 -1.96 7.68 -18.47
C SER A 58 -0.72 6.85 -18.14
N ALA A 59 -0.17 6.98 -16.94
CA ALA A 59 1.00 6.21 -16.54
C ALA A 59 0.64 4.75 -16.30
N GLU A 60 1.57 3.85 -16.59
CA GLU A 60 1.37 2.41 -16.42
C GLU A 60 1.00 2.02 -14.98
N ILE A 61 1.56 2.72 -13.99
CA ILE A 61 1.28 2.48 -12.57
C ILE A 61 -0.13 2.96 -12.16
N GLU A 62 -0.74 3.87 -12.90
CA GLU A 62 -2.03 4.47 -12.57
C GLU A 62 -3.19 3.52 -12.90
N ARG A 63 -3.30 2.45 -12.11
CA ARG A 63 -4.29 1.38 -12.22
C ARG A 63 -5.01 1.18 -10.88
N LEU A 64 -6.27 0.77 -10.96
CA LEU A 64 -7.07 0.33 -9.82
C LEU A 64 -7.30 -1.16 -9.92
N ASP A 65 -7.17 -1.87 -8.81
CA ASP A 65 -7.71 -3.21 -8.66
C ASP A 65 -9.13 -3.11 -8.09
N ILE A 66 -10.13 -3.61 -8.82
CA ILE A 66 -11.54 -3.53 -8.44
C ILE A 66 -12.05 -4.94 -8.19
N TYR A 67 -12.45 -5.21 -6.95
CA TYR A 67 -13.16 -6.42 -6.55
C TYR A 67 -14.65 -6.06 -6.47
N ARG A 68 -15.47 -6.64 -7.35
CA ARG A 68 -16.87 -6.27 -7.48
C ARG A 68 -17.77 -7.13 -6.60
N ALA A 69 -18.63 -6.48 -5.81
CA ALA A 69 -19.76 -7.13 -5.17
C ALA A 69 -20.81 -7.52 -6.22
N ARG A 70 -21.71 -8.45 -5.87
CA ARG A 70 -22.77 -8.95 -6.78
C ARG A 70 -23.76 -7.86 -7.21
N ARG A 71 -24.06 -6.89 -6.33
CA ARG A 71 -24.94 -5.76 -6.64
C ARG A 71 -24.19 -4.72 -7.45
N LYS A 72 -24.73 -4.33 -8.61
CA LYS A 72 -24.12 -3.30 -9.47
C LYS A 72 -23.97 -1.95 -8.78
N LEU A 73 -24.98 -1.53 -8.00
CA LEU A 73 -25.00 -0.26 -7.27
C LEU A 73 -24.62 -0.44 -5.80
N ALA A 74 -23.67 -1.34 -5.52
CA ALA A 74 -23.13 -1.52 -4.19
C ALA A 74 -22.30 -0.29 -3.76
N PRO A 75 -22.22 -0.02 -2.46
CA PRO A 75 -21.25 0.94 -1.93
C PRO A 75 -19.83 0.59 -2.37
N VAL A 76 -18.97 1.60 -2.51
CA VAL A 76 -17.57 1.44 -2.88
C VAL A 76 -16.68 1.78 -1.70
N PHE A 77 -15.83 0.86 -1.30
CA PHE A 77 -14.77 1.12 -0.34
C PHE A 77 -13.44 1.19 -1.07
N ILE A 78 -12.74 2.31 -0.95
CA ILE A 78 -11.43 2.53 -1.56
C ILE A 78 -10.39 2.49 -0.46
N PHE A 79 -9.43 1.58 -0.59
CA PHE A 79 -8.29 1.45 0.32
C PHE A 79 -7.02 1.96 -0.33
N ILE A 80 -6.50 3.06 0.18
CA ILE A 80 -5.21 3.62 -0.24
C ILE A 80 -4.15 3.08 0.71
N HIS A 81 -3.32 2.16 0.19
CA HIS A 81 -2.34 1.47 1.03
C HIS A 81 -1.22 2.39 1.52
N GLY A 82 -0.66 2.03 2.69
CA GLY A 82 0.53 2.67 3.24
C GLY A 82 1.82 2.19 2.57
N GLY A 83 2.93 2.64 3.09
CA GLY A 83 4.29 2.35 2.61
C GLY A 83 5.11 3.62 2.44
N ALA A 84 4.67 4.72 3.05
CA ALA A 84 5.32 6.03 3.02
C ALA A 84 5.58 6.52 1.58
N TRP A 85 4.69 6.17 0.64
CA TRP A 85 4.85 6.42 -0.80
C TRP A 85 6.15 5.85 -1.40
N ARG A 86 6.77 4.88 -0.76
CA ARG A 86 8.03 4.26 -1.19
C ARG A 86 7.87 2.80 -1.57
N SER A 87 6.82 2.14 -1.08
CA SER A 87 6.60 0.71 -1.28
C SER A 87 5.12 0.34 -1.24
N GLY A 88 4.83 -0.88 -1.67
CA GLY A 88 3.50 -1.44 -1.70
C GLY A 88 2.91 -1.49 -3.11
N ARG A 89 2.05 -2.46 -3.33
CA ARG A 89 1.27 -2.64 -4.56
C ARG A 89 -0.14 -3.07 -4.19
N SER A 90 -1.10 -2.70 -5.02
CA SER A 90 -2.51 -3.03 -4.80
C SER A 90 -2.74 -4.52 -4.55
N LYS A 91 -2.03 -5.38 -5.28
CA LYS A 91 -2.14 -6.84 -5.15
C LYS A 91 -1.80 -7.38 -3.76
N ASP A 92 -0.98 -6.67 -3.00
CA ASP A 92 -0.56 -7.07 -1.65
C ASP A 92 -1.55 -6.63 -0.56
N PHE A 93 -2.65 -6.00 -0.96
CA PHE A 93 -3.71 -5.50 -0.09
C PHE A 93 -5.09 -6.05 -0.47
N ALA A 94 -5.13 -7.22 -1.10
CA ALA A 94 -6.37 -7.90 -1.47
C ALA A 94 -7.08 -8.59 -0.29
N GLY A 95 -6.40 -8.81 0.83
CA GLY A 95 -6.95 -9.53 1.99
C GLY A 95 -8.32 -9.03 2.45
N PRO A 96 -8.54 -7.72 2.61
CA PRO A 96 -9.84 -7.19 3.05
C PRO A 96 -10.99 -7.37 2.04
N ALA A 97 -10.70 -7.69 0.78
CA ALA A 97 -11.72 -7.82 -0.27
C ALA A 97 -12.83 -8.80 0.13
N GLU A 98 -12.47 -9.93 0.71
CA GLU A 98 -13.43 -10.95 1.15
C GLU A 98 -14.50 -10.40 2.10
N MET A 99 -14.07 -9.63 3.09
CA MET A 99 -14.95 -9.02 4.08
C MET A 99 -15.89 -7.98 3.44
N PHE A 100 -15.36 -7.10 2.61
CA PHE A 100 -16.16 -6.06 1.96
C PHE A 100 -17.15 -6.64 0.94
N LEU A 101 -16.74 -7.62 0.16
CA LEU A 101 -17.62 -8.31 -0.77
C LEU A 101 -18.75 -9.05 -0.03
N ALA A 102 -18.43 -9.73 1.07
CA ALA A 102 -19.43 -10.39 1.91
C ALA A 102 -20.41 -9.39 2.53
N ALA A 103 -19.96 -8.19 2.86
CA ALA A 103 -20.80 -7.10 3.34
C ALA A 103 -21.59 -6.38 2.23
N GLY A 104 -21.42 -6.79 0.97
CA GLY A 104 -22.12 -6.21 -0.18
C GLY A 104 -21.52 -4.91 -0.72
N ALA A 105 -20.26 -4.64 -0.46
CA ALA A 105 -19.53 -3.47 -0.97
C ALA A 105 -18.47 -3.88 -1.99
N HIS A 106 -18.27 -3.03 -3.01
CA HIS A 106 -17.10 -3.13 -3.87
C HIS A 106 -15.84 -2.74 -3.09
N TYR A 107 -14.74 -3.41 -3.33
CA TYR A 107 -13.45 -3.11 -2.74
C TYR A 107 -12.48 -2.68 -3.83
N VAL A 108 -11.87 -1.51 -3.68
CA VAL A 108 -10.97 -0.91 -4.68
C VAL A 108 -9.65 -0.55 -4.04
N VAL A 109 -8.56 -0.94 -4.69
CA VAL A 109 -7.19 -0.61 -4.25
C VAL A 109 -6.43 0.01 -5.42
N PRO A 110 -6.03 1.28 -5.36
CA PRO A 110 -5.20 1.89 -6.38
C PRO A 110 -3.73 1.53 -6.22
N ASP A 111 -3.04 1.37 -7.35
CA ASP A 111 -1.61 1.61 -7.45
C ASP A 111 -1.36 3.08 -7.74
N PHE A 112 -0.23 3.61 -7.31
CA PHE A 112 0.16 5.00 -7.54
C PHE A 112 1.68 5.11 -7.61
N ALA A 113 2.17 6.21 -8.21
CA ALA A 113 3.60 6.46 -8.33
C ALA A 113 4.27 6.55 -6.95
N LEU A 114 5.32 5.77 -6.76
CA LEU A 114 6.15 5.85 -5.58
C LEU A 114 7.19 6.96 -5.74
N VAL A 115 7.63 7.57 -4.64
CA VAL A 115 8.57 8.70 -4.65
C VAL A 115 9.84 8.42 -5.47
N GLN A 116 10.35 7.21 -5.41
CA GLN A 116 11.52 6.80 -6.19
C GLN A 116 11.25 6.68 -7.69
N MET A 117 9.99 6.44 -8.08
CA MET A 117 9.59 6.36 -9.49
C MET A 117 9.36 7.75 -10.09
N SER A 118 8.91 8.71 -9.30
CA SER A 118 8.68 10.08 -9.75
C SER A 118 9.98 10.85 -9.98
N ALA A 119 11.07 10.47 -9.36
CA ALA A 119 12.39 11.08 -9.54
C ALA A 119 13.07 10.69 -10.88
N ALA A 120 12.52 9.72 -11.60
CA ALA A 120 13.03 9.21 -12.88
C ALA A 120 12.23 9.71 -14.09
N ALA A 121 11.27 10.60 -13.88
CA ALA A 121 10.44 11.20 -14.93
C ALA A 121 10.98 12.56 -15.38
#